data_d2293cee6053777d194fe414678962b1
#
_entry.id   d2293cee6053777d194fe414678962b1
#
_cell.length_a   1.000
_cell.length_b   1.000
_cell.length_c   1.000
_cell.angle_alpha   90.00
_cell.angle_beta   90.00
_cell.angle_gamma   90.00
#
_symmetry.space_group_name_H-M   'P 1'
#
loop_
_entity.id
_entity.type
_entity.pdbx_description
1 polymer ?
#
loop_
_entity_poly.entity_id
_entity_poly.type
_entity_poly.pdbx_seq_one_letter_code
_entity_poly.pdbx_strand_id
1 'polypeptide(L)'
;MSYPWPMEWLTSGICGYEISDVQEMAEAPWMQPLVLHLRSVLADLVKKLRIAHVLTREEDGPDIYEKVISSDLAKFEGLAACENFLELYEKLTVVTYDRLPSSRGFSGDAEKLSRVKELRDQVKDTVKKINKQYFFASPEVMYEQVRRAEPMAKELVRLAIAFSEAFAAEKRRKNLVDFHDLEHFALEILVDAKTKQARAAAEEFRYMYEEIMIDEYQDSNHVQETLLRAISSCLLYTSDAADE
;
A
#
# COMPACT_ATOMS: atom_id res chain seq x y z
N MET A 1 16.55 -15.76 2.27
CA MET A 1 15.76 -14.54 2.00
C MET A 1 15.02 -14.74 0.70
N SER A 2 13.70 -14.56 0.72
CA SER A 2 12.80 -14.85 -0.43
C SER A 2 12.86 -13.79 -1.56
N TYR A 3 13.87 -12.92 -1.55
CA TYR A 3 14.09 -11.89 -2.56
C TYR A 3 15.23 -12.29 -3.50
N PRO A 4 15.11 -12.07 -4.82
CA PRO A 4 16.13 -12.42 -5.79
C PRO A 4 17.48 -11.73 -5.54
N TRP A 5 17.44 -10.45 -5.13
CA TRP A 5 18.62 -9.63 -4.84
C TRP A 5 18.52 -8.98 -3.46
N PRO A 6 18.64 -9.74 -2.36
CA PRO A 6 18.32 -9.27 -1.02
C PRO A 6 19.23 -8.13 -0.53
N MET A 7 20.49 -8.11 -0.93
CA MET A 7 21.42 -7.04 -0.54
C MET A 7 21.10 -5.72 -1.24
N GLU A 8 20.76 -5.78 -2.53
CA GLU A 8 20.30 -4.62 -3.29
C GLU A 8 19.01 -4.04 -2.69
N TRP A 9 18.06 -4.91 -2.36
CA TRP A 9 16.80 -4.51 -1.73
C TRP A 9 17.01 -3.87 -0.36
N LEU A 10 17.86 -4.46 0.51
CA LEU A 10 18.17 -3.90 1.81
C LEU A 10 18.85 -2.54 1.71
N THR A 11 19.81 -2.41 0.79
CA THR A 11 20.56 -1.17 0.61
C THR A 11 19.69 -0.06 0.01
N SER A 12 18.86 -0.36 -0.99
CA SER A 12 17.94 0.61 -1.58
C SER A 12 16.84 1.03 -0.60
N GLY A 13 16.34 0.10 0.20
CA GLY A 13 15.34 0.39 1.22
C GLY A 13 15.83 1.38 2.27
N ILE A 14 17.10 1.28 2.70
CA ILE A 14 17.65 2.19 3.71
C ILE A 14 17.86 3.61 3.17
N CYS A 15 18.19 3.77 1.88
CA CYS A 15 18.33 5.08 1.25
C CYS A 15 17.02 5.89 1.30
N GLY A 16 15.88 5.21 1.34
CA GLY A 16 14.56 5.86 1.49
C GLY A 16 14.34 6.54 2.85
N TYR A 17 15.22 6.32 3.84
CA TYR A 17 15.20 7.01 5.14
C TYR A 17 16.15 8.21 5.19
N GLU A 18 16.97 8.43 4.18
CA GLU A 18 17.86 9.60 4.06
C GLU A 18 17.04 10.79 3.56
N ILE A 19 16.29 11.41 4.45
CA ILE A 19 15.41 12.56 4.17
C ILE A 19 15.95 13.81 4.85
N SER A 20 15.96 14.94 4.14
CA SER A 20 16.53 16.20 4.60
C SER A 20 15.49 17.16 5.18
N ASP A 21 14.23 17.00 4.81
CA ASP A 21 13.13 17.84 5.28
C ASP A 21 11.76 17.14 5.25
N VAL A 22 10.72 17.85 5.67
CA VAL A 22 9.34 17.38 5.72
C VAL A 22 8.78 17.11 4.32
N GLN A 23 9.17 17.90 3.33
CA GLN A 23 8.70 17.75 1.96
C GLN A 23 9.23 16.46 1.35
N GLU A 24 10.52 16.22 1.49
CA GLU A 24 11.16 15.00 1.02
C GLU A 24 10.58 13.75 1.73
N MET A 25 10.28 13.85 3.03
CA MET A 25 9.56 12.80 3.76
C MET A 25 8.20 12.49 3.12
N ALA A 26 7.44 13.52 2.80
CA ALA A 26 6.10 13.39 2.24
C ALA A 26 6.11 12.78 0.81
N GLU A 27 7.20 12.97 0.08
CA GLU A 27 7.40 12.45 -1.28
C GLU A 27 8.13 11.09 -1.30
N ALA A 28 8.60 10.61 -0.14
CA ALA A 28 9.35 9.36 -0.05
C ALA A 28 8.54 8.17 -0.61
N PRO A 29 9.20 7.22 -1.31
CA PRO A 29 8.50 6.07 -1.92
C PRO A 29 7.68 5.24 -0.93
N TRP A 30 8.11 5.14 0.32
CA TRP A 30 7.40 4.42 1.37
C TRP A 30 6.16 5.17 1.91
N MET A 31 6.02 6.48 1.63
CA MET A 31 4.82 7.27 1.96
C MET A 31 3.70 7.04 0.94
N GLN A 32 4.03 6.70 -0.31
CA GLN A 32 3.05 6.53 -1.39
C GLN A 32 1.96 5.48 -1.09
N PRO A 33 2.26 4.29 -0.55
CA PRO A 33 1.24 3.32 -0.17
C PRO A 33 0.24 3.89 0.85
N LEU A 34 0.70 4.72 1.80
CA LEU A 34 -0.18 5.38 2.76
C LEU A 34 -1.10 6.39 2.08
N VAL A 35 -0.57 7.23 1.20
CA VAL A 35 -1.37 8.20 0.44
C VAL A 35 -2.42 7.50 -0.41
N LEU A 36 -2.06 6.43 -1.11
CA LEU A 36 -2.99 5.62 -1.92
C LEU A 36 -4.08 4.99 -1.05
N HIS A 37 -3.71 4.44 0.10
CA HIS A 37 -4.68 3.89 1.05
C HIS A 37 -5.66 4.95 1.53
N LEU A 38 -5.18 6.12 1.96
CA LEU A 38 -6.04 7.21 2.42
C LEU A 38 -6.97 7.71 1.32
N ARG A 39 -6.48 7.84 0.09
CA ARG A 39 -7.32 8.21 -1.07
C ARG A 39 -8.42 7.18 -1.34
N SER A 40 -8.10 5.90 -1.25
CA SER A 40 -9.10 4.82 -1.39
C SER A 40 -10.19 4.93 -0.32
N VAL A 41 -9.81 5.12 0.94
CA VAL A 41 -10.78 5.32 2.03
C VAL A 41 -11.63 6.57 1.80
N LEU A 42 -11.02 7.69 1.40
CA LEU A 42 -11.74 8.93 1.11
C LEU A 42 -12.73 8.78 -0.06
N ALA A 43 -12.36 8.03 -1.10
CA ALA A 43 -13.25 7.72 -2.22
C ALA A 43 -14.49 6.93 -1.74
N ASP A 44 -14.34 6.02 -0.79
CA ASP A 44 -15.48 5.31 -0.19
C ASP A 44 -16.36 6.23 0.69
N LEU A 45 -15.74 7.20 1.38
CA LEU A 45 -16.50 8.20 2.12
C LEU A 45 -17.29 9.12 1.18
N VAL A 46 -16.73 9.51 0.03
CA VAL A 46 -17.44 10.25 -1.03
C VAL A 46 -18.64 9.45 -1.53
N LYS A 47 -18.48 8.13 -1.79
CA LYS A 47 -19.61 7.27 -2.19
C LYS A 47 -20.75 7.29 -1.14
N LYS A 48 -20.41 7.18 0.15
CA LYS A 48 -21.40 7.24 1.23
C LYS A 48 -22.14 8.60 1.26
N LEU A 49 -21.41 9.70 1.11
CA LEU A 49 -22.02 11.04 1.07
C LEU A 49 -22.87 11.25 -0.18
N ARG A 50 -22.49 10.67 -1.33
CA ARG A 50 -23.33 10.69 -2.54
C ARG A 50 -24.63 9.95 -2.34
N ILE A 51 -24.61 8.76 -1.70
CA ILE A 51 -25.82 8.03 -1.34
C ILE A 51 -26.69 8.88 -0.39
N ALA A 52 -26.10 9.46 0.64
CA ALA A 52 -26.81 10.34 1.56
C ALA A 52 -27.41 11.55 0.82
N HIS A 53 -26.69 12.17 -0.11
CA HIS A 53 -27.16 13.30 -0.90
C HIS A 53 -28.33 12.92 -1.83
N VAL A 54 -28.28 11.75 -2.48
CA VAL A 54 -29.40 11.25 -3.29
C VAL A 54 -30.64 11.06 -2.43
N LEU A 55 -30.50 10.40 -1.28
CA LEU A 55 -31.62 10.19 -0.35
C LEU A 55 -32.28 11.49 0.13
N THR A 56 -31.51 12.59 0.25
CA THR A 56 -32.11 13.89 0.63
C THR A 56 -32.99 14.51 -0.46
N ARG A 57 -32.85 14.08 -1.71
CA ARG A 57 -33.53 14.62 -2.89
C ARG A 57 -34.63 13.70 -3.44
N GLU A 58 -34.75 12.50 -2.90
CA GLU A 58 -35.84 11.59 -3.26
C GLU A 58 -37.20 12.09 -2.73
N GLU A 59 -38.25 11.58 -3.32
CA GLU A 59 -39.61 11.79 -2.80
C GLU A 59 -39.70 11.31 -1.34
N ASP A 60 -40.27 12.12 -0.46
CA ASP A 60 -40.29 11.92 0.99
C ASP A 60 -38.90 11.87 1.68
N GLY A 61 -37.83 12.24 0.99
CA GLY A 61 -36.48 12.32 1.54
C GLY A 61 -36.29 13.52 2.48
N PRO A 62 -35.25 13.51 3.32
CA PRO A 62 -34.97 14.59 4.27
C PRO A 62 -34.27 15.79 3.58
N ASP A 63 -35.00 16.54 2.74
CA ASP A 63 -34.58 17.74 2.03
C ASP A 63 -33.94 18.81 2.93
N ILE A 64 -34.42 18.88 4.18
CA ILE A 64 -33.85 19.76 5.22
C ILE A 64 -32.33 19.54 5.44
N TYR A 65 -31.80 18.37 5.08
CA TYR A 65 -30.38 18.06 5.21
C TYR A 65 -29.59 18.27 3.92
N GLU A 66 -30.24 18.50 2.77
CA GLU A 66 -29.62 18.58 1.44
C GLU A 66 -28.42 19.54 1.44
N LYS A 67 -28.60 20.76 1.93
CA LYS A 67 -27.56 21.80 1.94
C LYS A 67 -26.31 21.37 2.72
N VAL A 68 -26.51 20.73 3.88
CA VAL A 68 -25.40 20.31 4.75
C VAL A 68 -24.68 19.10 4.14
N ILE A 69 -25.43 18.12 3.63
CA ILE A 69 -24.85 16.93 3.00
C ILE A 69 -24.12 17.30 1.70
N SER A 70 -24.66 18.22 0.89
CA SER A 70 -24.00 18.75 -0.31
C SER A 70 -22.68 19.46 0.03
N SER A 71 -22.67 20.27 1.09
CA SER A 71 -21.45 20.92 1.60
C SER A 71 -20.41 19.89 2.04
N ASP A 72 -20.82 18.88 2.82
CA ASP A 72 -19.92 17.81 3.23
C ASP A 72 -19.39 17.03 2.02
N LEU A 73 -20.23 16.69 1.05
CA LEU A 73 -19.83 16.01 -0.18
C LEU A 73 -18.75 16.79 -0.95
N ALA A 74 -18.96 18.09 -1.16
CA ALA A 74 -17.99 18.93 -1.87
C ALA A 74 -16.63 18.98 -1.13
N LYS A 75 -16.65 19.07 0.22
CA LYS A 75 -15.42 19.01 1.03
C LYS A 75 -14.68 17.69 0.82
N PHE A 76 -15.39 16.56 0.84
CA PHE A 76 -14.78 15.23 0.70
C PHE A 76 -14.34 14.92 -0.74
N GLU A 77 -14.99 15.44 -1.75
CA GLU A 77 -14.51 15.38 -3.14
C GLU A 77 -13.18 16.14 -3.27
N GLY A 78 -13.05 17.31 -2.65
CA GLY A 78 -11.78 18.04 -2.59
C GLY A 78 -10.69 17.30 -1.80
N LEU A 79 -11.04 16.58 -0.73
CA LEU A 79 -10.09 15.74 0.03
C LEU A 79 -9.63 14.52 -0.78
N ALA A 80 -10.53 13.85 -1.49
CA ALA A 80 -10.19 12.70 -2.33
C ALA A 80 -9.33 13.07 -3.54
N ALA A 81 -9.30 14.35 -3.94
CA ALA A 81 -8.47 14.86 -5.01
C ALA A 81 -7.04 15.21 -4.55
N CYS A 82 -6.73 15.22 -3.25
CA CYS A 82 -5.37 15.48 -2.74
C CYS A 82 -4.40 14.41 -3.24
N GLU A 83 -3.22 14.83 -3.66
CA GLU A 83 -2.24 13.94 -4.29
C GLU A 83 -1.08 13.56 -3.35
N ASN A 84 -0.85 14.32 -2.28
CA ASN A 84 0.27 14.10 -1.38
C ASN A 84 -0.16 14.10 0.10
N PHE A 85 0.76 13.62 0.95
CA PHE A 85 0.53 13.47 2.39
C PHE A 85 0.28 14.81 3.10
N LEU A 86 1.01 15.87 2.75
CA LEU A 86 0.91 17.17 3.43
C LEU A 86 -0.45 17.82 3.18
N GLU A 87 -0.93 17.80 1.93
CA GLU A 87 -2.28 18.29 1.61
C GLU A 87 -3.37 17.53 2.36
N LEU A 88 -3.23 16.19 2.45
CA LEU A 88 -4.16 15.36 3.20
C LEU A 88 -4.12 15.72 4.69
N TYR A 89 -2.94 15.88 5.26
CA TYR A 89 -2.78 16.30 6.66
C TYR A 89 -3.46 17.65 6.92
N GLU A 90 -3.10 18.69 6.15
CA GLU A 90 -3.63 20.03 6.31
C GLU A 90 -5.16 20.10 6.23
N LYS A 91 -5.75 19.40 5.28
CA LYS A 91 -7.20 19.46 5.05
C LYS A 91 -8.00 18.54 5.97
N LEU A 92 -7.52 17.31 6.25
CA LEU A 92 -8.24 16.34 7.08
C LEU A 92 -8.22 16.70 8.57
N THR A 93 -7.13 17.27 9.06
CA THR A 93 -7.02 17.63 10.48
C THR A 93 -7.91 18.81 10.86
N VAL A 94 -8.25 19.67 9.90
CA VAL A 94 -9.09 20.88 10.13
C VAL A 94 -10.51 20.73 9.61
N VAL A 95 -10.89 19.54 9.09
CA VAL A 95 -12.24 19.35 8.53
C VAL A 95 -13.31 19.60 9.58
N THR A 96 -14.27 20.45 9.26
CA THR A 96 -15.40 20.80 10.11
C THR A 96 -16.72 20.36 9.48
N TYR A 97 -17.67 20.07 10.34
CA TYR A 97 -19.00 19.62 9.96
C TYR A 97 -20.05 20.59 10.46
N ASP A 98 -20.87 21.11 9.56
CA ASP A 98 -21.99 21.95 9.92
C ASP A 98 -23.02 21.15 10.73
N ARG A 99 -23.74 21.83 11.63
CA ARG A 99 -24.80 21.20 12.41
C ARG A 99 -25.99 20.88 11.51
N LEU A 100 -26.51 19.66 11.60
CA LEU A 100 -27.75 19.30 10.93
C LEU A 100 -28.91 20.11 11.51
N PRO A 101 -29.82 20.62 10.67
CA PRO A 101 -31.08 21.23 11.12
C PRO A 101 -31.87 20.29 12.01
N SER A 102 -32.78 20.87 12.80
CA SER A 102 -33.72 20.06 13.63
C SER A 102 -34.66 19.28 12.73
N SER A 103 -34.82 17.99 12.98
CA SER A 103 -35.82 17.15 12.31
C SER A 103 -37.23 17.25 12.92
N ARG A 104 -37.46 18.18 13.87
CA ARG A 104 -38.80 18.40 14.42
C ARG A 104 -39.72 18.93 13.33
N GLY A 105 -40.86 18.25 13.12
CA GLY A 105 -41.82 18.59 12.07
C GLY A 105 -41.49 18.04 10.68
N PHE A 106 -40.44 17.24 10.53
CA PHE A 106 -40.23 16.47 9.31
C PHE A 106 -41.30 15.39 9.20
N SER A 107 -42.02 15.37 8.07
CA SER A 107 -43.16 14.49 7.80
C SER A 107 -42.89 13.45 6.72
N GLY A 108 -41.69 13.42 6.18
CA GLY A 108 -41.27 12.45 5.18
C GLY A 108 -40.83 11.10 5.78
N ASP A 109 -40.11 10.32 5.00
CA ASP A 109 -39.67 8.99 5.36
C ASP A 109 -38.62 9.01 6.51
N ALA A 110 -39.00 8.46 7.65
CA ALA A 110 -38.16 8.39 8.85
C ALA A 110 -36.98 7.44 8.68
N GLU A 111 -37.08 6.42 7.84
CA GLU A 111 -36.00 5.49 7.55
C GLU A 111 -34.92 6.16 6.70
N LYS A 112 -35.30 6.89 5.64
CA LYS A 112 -34.39 7.72 4.86
C LYS A 112 -33.67 8.76 5.72
N LEU A 113 -34.42 9.43 6.61
CA LEU A 113 -33.82 10.39 7.54
C LEU A 113 -32.77 9.76 8.46
N SER A 114 -33.07 8.59 9.02
CA SER A 114 -32.14 7.83 9.86
C SER A 114 -30.91 7.40 9.07
N ARG A 115 -31.11 6.92 7.85
CA ARG A 115 -30.04 6.45 6.98
C ARG A 115 -29.06 7.57 6.59
N VAL A 116 -29.55 8.76 6.28
CA VAL A 116 -28.70 9.93 5.98
C VAL A 116 -27.85 10.30 7.20
N LYS A 117 -28.40 10.29 8.40
CA LYS A 117 -27.64 10.54 9.63
C LYS A 117 -26.57 9.49 9.86
N GLU A 118 -26.93 8.22 9.73
CA GLU A 118 -26.03 7.09 9.92
C GLU A 118 -24.83 7.16 8.95
N LEU A 119 -25.08 7.37 7.65
CA LEU A 119 -24.03 7.50 6.65
C LEU A 119 -23.07 8.65 6.98
N ARG A 120 -23.62 9.80 7.37
CA ARG A 120 -22.83 10.97 7.77
C ARG A 120 -22.00 10.69 9.03
N ASP A 121 -22.56 10.02 10.03
CA ASP A 121 -21.85 9.69 11.27
C ASP A 121 -20.75 8.66 11.02
N GLN A 122 -20.94 7.67 10.14
CA GLN A 122 -19.90 6.77 9.67
C GLN A 122 -18.73 7.54 9.03
N VAL A 123 -19.02 8.56 8.22
CA VAL A 123 -17.97 9.41 7.62
C VAL A 123 -17.17 10.11 8.70
N LYS A 124 -17.81 10.77 9.66
CA LYS A 124 -17.15 11.46 10.77
C LYS A 124 -16.28 10.52 11.62
N ASP A 125 -16.81 9.34 11.93
CA ASP A 125 -16.10 8.37 12.76
C ASP A 125 -14.88 7.79 12.03
N THR A 126 -14.98 7.61 10.70
CA THR A 126 -13.84 7.19 9.89
C THR A 126 -12.76 8.27 9.87
N VAL A 127 -13.12 9.53 9.69
CA VAL A 127 -12.15 10.64 9.75
C VAL A 127 -11.46 10.73 11.11
N LYS A 128 -12.21 10.57 12.21
CA LYS A 128 -11.62 10.52 13.55
C LYS A 128 -10.60 9.38 13.69
N LYS A 129 -10.89 8.19 13.12
CA LYS A 129 -9.97 7.06 13.11
C LYS A 129 -8.72 7.36 12.30
N ILE A 130 -8.87 7.95 11.09
CA ILE A 130 -7.75 8.38 10.26
C ILE A 130 -6.85 9.36 11.03
N ASN A 131 -7.42 10.41 11.59
CA ASN A 131 -6.66 11.41 12.33
C ASN A 131 -5.91 10.81 13.53
N LYS A 132 -6.56 9.91 14.27
CA LYS A 132 -5.93 9.23 15.41
C LYS A 132 -4.79 8.29 14.97
N GLN A 133 -4.94 7.61 13.84
CA GLN A 133 -4.02 6.57 13.40
C GLN A 133 -2.85 7.12 12.59
N TYR A 134 -3.10 8.08 11.70
CA TYR A 134 -2.11 8.55 10.71
C TYR A 134 -1.67 9.99 10.94
N PHE A 135 -2.50 10.83 11.58
CA PHE A 135 -2.21 12.24 11.83
C PHE A 135 -2.10 12.55 13.34
N PHE A 136 -1.48 11.62 14.07
CA PHE A 136 -1.31 11.70 15.52
C PHE A 136 -0.33 12.78 15.96
N ALA A 137 0.51 13.31 15.06
CA ALA A 137 1.48 14.36 15.29
C ALA A 137 1.58 15.27 14.06
N SER A 138 2.23 16.44 14.21
CA SER A 138 2.50 17.29 13.06
C SER A 138 3.54 16.65 12.11
N PRO A 139 3.57 17.03 10.83
CA PRO A 139 4.55 16.52 9.88
C PRO A 139 6.01 16.73 10.32
N GLU A 140 6.30 17.86 11.01
CA GLU A 140 7.63 18.16 11.54
C GLU A 140 8.04 17.17 12.64
N VAL A 141 7.09 16.82 13.52
CA VAL A 141 7.33 15.84 14.58
C VAL A 141 7.51 14.44 13.99
N MET A 142 6.73 14.08 12.96
CA MET A 142 6.88 12.81 12.24
C MET A 142 8.24 12.74 11.56
N TYR A 143 8.67 13.80 10.88
CA TYR A 143 9.99 13.90 10.26
C TYR A 143 11.11 13.69 11.29
N GLU A 144 11.05 14.38 12.44
CA GLU A 144 12.05 14.19 13.49
C GLU A 144 12.08 12.74 14.04
N GLN A 145 10.94 12.08 14.11
CA GLN A 145 10.89 10.67 14.51
C GLN A 145 11.56 9.75 13.49
N VAL A 146 11.29 9.96 12.18
CA VAL A 146 11.94 9.20 11.11
C VAL A 146 13.45 9.44 11.12
N ARG A 147 13.88 10.70 11.22
CA ARG A 147 15.30 11.08 11.29
C ARG A 147 16.02 10.44 12.49
N ARG A 148 15.36 10.32 13.64
CA ARG A 148 15.92 9.63 14.81
C ARG A 148 16.01 8.12 14.63
N ALA A 149 15.12 7.53 13.85
CA ALA A 149 15.12 6.09 13.57
C ALA A 149 16.17 5.70 12.53
N GLU A 150 16.56 6.61 11.64
CA GLU A 150 17.50 6.38 10.53
C GLU A 150 18.81 5.69 10.97
N PRO A 151 19.56 6.18 11.99
CA PRO A 151 20.81 5.53 12.38
C PRO A 151 20.62 4.08 12.85
N MET A 152 19.52 3.81 13.54
CA MET A 152 19.19 2.45 14.01
C MET A 152 18.82 1.55 12.84
N ALA A 153 18.05 2.05 11.87
CA ALA A 153 17.70 1.31 10.66
C ALA A 153 18.95 1.00 9.83
N LYS A 154 19.85 1.96 9.64
CA LYS A 154 21.15 1.78 8.97
C LYS A 154 21.98 0.70 9.64
N GLU A 155 22.09 0.75 10.97
CA GLU A 155 22.86 -0.24 11.72
C GLU A 155 22.25 -1.64 11.63
N LEU A 156 20.92 -1.75 11.68
CA LEU A 156 20.23 -3.03 11.50
C LEU A 156 20.51 -3.64 10.11
N VAL A 157 20.45 -2.83 9.05
CA VAL A 157 20.79 -3.28 7.69
C VAL A 157 22.26 -3.70 7.59
N ARG A 158 23.18 -2.90 8.17
CA ARG A 158 24.61 -3.23 8.21
C ARG A 158 24.85 -4.57 8.89
N LEU A 159 24.20 -4.82 10.03
CA LEU A 159 24.30 -6.08 10.76
C LEU A 159 23.70 -7.24 9.97
N ALA A 160 22.58 -7.06 9.30
CA ALA A 160 21.95 -8.08 8.47
C ALA A 160 22.86 -8.49 7.29
N ILE A 161 23.51 -7.53 6.65
CA ILE A 161 24.48 -7.77 5.57
C ILE A 161 25.69 -8.52 6.13
N ALA A 162 26.30 -8.03 7.20
CA ALA A 162 27.47 -8.65 7.82
C ALA A 162 27.18 -10.10 8.29
N PHE A 163 26.00 -10.33 8.86
CA PHE A 163 25.55 -11.68 9.22
C PHE A 163 25.42 -12.59 7.99
N SER A 164 24.80 -12.11 6.91
CA SER A 164 24.62 -12.88 5.68
C SER A 164 25.98 -13.27 5.05
N GLU A 165 26.92 -12.33 5.03
CA GLU A 165 28.28 -12.59 4.53
C GLU A 165 29.03 -13.61 5.39
N ALA A 166 29.00 -13.45 6.71
CA ALA A 166 29.63 -14.38 7.65
C ALA A 166 29.01 -15.79 7.58
N PHE A 167 27.67 -15.85 7.46
CA PHE A 167 26.95 -17.11 7.33
C PHE A 167 27.28 -17.82 6.01
N ALA A 168 27.33 -17.08 4.89
CA ALA A 168 27.74 -17.64 3.61
C ALA A 168 29.21 -18.12 3.63
N ALA A 169 30.12 -17.39 4.27
CA ALA A 169 31.52 -17.80 4.44
C ALA A 169 31.65 -19.09 5.25
N GLU A 170 30.88 -19.21 6.34
CA GLU A 170 30.89 -20.43 7.19
C GLU A 170 30.31 -21.63 6.45
N LYS A 171 29.23 -21.47 5.66
CA LYS A 171 28.69 -22.54 4.80
C LYS A 171 29.74 -23.02 3.79
N ARG A 172 30.43 -22.09 3.11
CA ARG A 172 31.54 -22.44 2.17
C ARG A 172 32.66 -23.20 2.87
N ARG A 173 33.08 -22.75 4.07
CA ARG A 173 34.12 -23.41 4.84
C ARG A 173 33.75 -24.85 5.20
N LYS A 174 32.46 -25.11 5.42
CA LYS A 174 31.94 -26.46 5.77
C LYS A 174 31.52 -27.27 4.54
N ASN A 175 31.60 -26.72 3.32
CA ASN A 175 31.05 -27.30 2.09
C ASN A 175 29.56 -27.68 2.22
N LEU A 176 28.77 -26.77 2.82
CA LEU A 176 27.32 -26.93 3.01
C LEU A 176 26.58 -25.92 2.14
N VAL A 177 25.44 -26.36 1.64
CA VAL A 177 24.45 -25.53 0.95
C VAL A 177 23.07 -25.80 1.54
N ASP A 178 22.23 -24.80 1.61
CA ASP A 178 20.82 -24.94 1.94
C ASP A 178 19.93 -24.73 0.67
N PHE A 179 18.62 -24.92 0.81
CA PHE A 179 17.69 -24.78 -0.30
C PHE A 179 17.70 -23.36 -0.91
N HIS A 180 17.87 -22.33 -0.07
CA HIS A 180 17.97 -20.96 -0.57
C HIS A 180 19.24 -20.72 -1.36
N ASP A 181 20.35 -21.35 -0.99
CA ASP A 181 21.59 -21.27 -1.80
C ASP A 181 21.36 -21.84 -3.18
N LEU A 182 20.65 -22.99 -3.29
CA LEU A 182 20.37 -23.63 -4.58
C LEU A 182 19.51 -22.72 -5.48
N GLU A 183 18.47 -22.10 -4.90
CA GLU A 183 17.66 -21.12 -5.63
C GLU A 183 18.48 -19.93 -6.12
N HIS A 184 19.34 -19.37 -5.29
CA HIS A 184 20.19 -18.23 -5.65
C HIS A 184 21.27 -18.62 -6.66
N PHE A 185 21.87 -19.80 -6.59
CA PHE A 185 22.80 -20.28 -7.60
C PHE A 185 22.11 -20.48 -8.95
N ALA A 186 20.90 -21.04 -8.96
CA ALA A 186 20.11 -21.12 -10.19
C ALA A 186 19.83 -19.73 -10.76
N LEU A 187 19.47 -18.75 -9.89
CA LEU A 187 19.24 -17.38 -10.30
C LEU A 187 20.50 -16.74 -10.94
N GLU A 188 21.68 -16.92 -10.35
CA GLU A 188 22.94 -16.42 -10.88
C GLU A 188 23.29 -17.01 -12.26
N ILE A 189 22.93 -18.26 -12.50
CA ILE A 189 23.15 -18.93 -13.79
C ILE A 189 22.15 -18.44 -14.84
N LEU A 190 20.88 -18.28 -14.48
CA LEU A 190 19.78 -18.06 -15.42
C LEU A 190 19.44 -16.59 -15.66
N VAL A 191 19.78 -15.69 -14.72
CA VAL A 191 19.37 -14.27 -14.78
C VAL A 191 20.59 -13.38 -14.57
N ASP A 192 20.70 -12.33 -15.38
CA ASP A 192 21.72 -11.32 -15.20
C ASP A 192 21.31 -10.35 -14.06
N ALA A 193 22.17 -10.26 -13.04
CA ALA A 193 21.86 -9.47 -11.84
C ALA A 193 21.74 -7.96 -12.11
N LYS A 194 22.37 -7.43 -13.18
CA LYS A 194 22.33 -6.00 -13.51
C LYS A 194 21.14 -5.65 -14.39
N THR A 195 20.94 -6.42 -15.46
CA THR A 195 19.88 -6.16 -16.44
C THR A 195 18.55 -6.77 -16.03
N LYS A 196 18.57 -7.71 -15.06
CA LYS A 196 17.40 -8.51 -14.64
C LYS A 196 16.79 -9.35 -15.78
N GLN A 197 17.56 -9.60 -16.84
CA GLN A 197 17.12 -10.35 -18.01
C GLN A 197 17.66 -11.78 -17.98
N ALA A 198 16.96 -12.67 -18.67
CA ALA A 198 17.38 -14.06 -18.85
C ALA A 198 18.72 -14.13 -19.60
N ARG A 199 19.60 -15.02 -19.15
CA ARG A 199 20.88 -15.34 -19.81
C ARG A 199 20.67 -16.46 -20.83
N ALA A 200 21.70 -16.69 -21.69
CA ALA A 200 21.70 -17.76 -22.67
C ALA A 200 21.36 -19.15 -22.08
N ALA A 201 21.84 -19.44 -20.88
CA ALA A 201 21.50 -20.68 -20.18
C ALA A 201 19.98 -20.83 -19.93
N ALA A 202 19.26 -19.76 -19.68
CA ALA A 202 17.80 -19.80 -19.52
C ALA A 202 17.09 -20.06 -20.86
N GLU A 203 17.64 -19.57 -21.97
CA GLU A 203 17.10 -19.81 -23.31
C GLU A 203 17.14 -21.29 -23.68
N GLU A 204 18.19 -22.02 -23.26
CA GLU A 204 18.26 -23.47 -23.47
C GLU A 204 17.07 -24.19 -22.83
N PHE A 205 16.69 -23.81 -21.61
CA PHE A 205 15.54 -24.37 -20.93
C PHE A 205 14.22 -24.00 -21.63
N ARG A 206 14.08 -22.79 -22.18
CA ARG A 206 12.92 -22.37 -22.97
C ARG A 206 12.68 -23.22 -24.22
N TYR A 207 13.77 -23.70 -24.83
CA TYR A 207 13.67 -24.62 -25.96
C TYR A 207 13.44 -26.07 -25.54
N MET A 208 13.84 -26.44 -24.32
CA MET A 208 13.75 -27.80 -23.81
C MET A 208 12.34 -28.16 -23.36
N TYR A 209 11.62 -27.20 -22.74
CA TYR A 209 10.30 -27.45 -22.17
C TYR A 209 9.22 -26.80 -23.02
N GLU A 210 8.21 -27.62 -23.43
CA GLU A 210 7.01 -27.12 -24.10
C GLU A 210 6.02 -26.52 -23.12
N GLU A 211 5.90 -27.12 -21.93
CA GLU A 211 5.02 -26.68 -20.86
C GLU A 211 5.74 -26.78 -19.51
N ILE A 212 5.45 -25.81 -18.64
CA ILE A 212 5.88 -25.79 -17.24
C ILE A 212 4.63 -25.73 -16.39
N MET A 213 4.38 -26.81 -15.63
CA MET A 213 3.25 -26.91 -14.70
C MET A 213 3.77 -26.75 -13.27
N ILE A 214 3.12 -25.88 -12.50
CA ILE A 214 3.52 -25.56 -11.14
C ILE A 214 2.37 -25.94 -10.22
N ASP A 215 2.65 -26.84 -9.30
CA ASP A 215 1.73 -27.19 -8.23
C ASP A 215 1.91 -26.19 -7.07
N GLU A 216 0.80 -25.87 -6.37
CA GLU A 216 0.78 -24.96 -5.23
C GLU A 216 1.48 -23.61 -5.50
N TYR A 217 1.18 -22.97 -6.63
CA TYR A 217 1.82 -21.72 -7.06
C TYR A 217 1.70 -20.59 -6.02
N GLN A 218 0.63 -20.59 -5.22
CA GLN A 218 0.44 -19.62 -4.12
C GLN A 218 1.54 -19.67 -3.06
N ASP A 219 2.25 -20.80 -2.92
CA ASP A 219 3.34 -20.97 -1.96
C ASP A 219 4.71 -20.56 -2.54
N SER A 220 4.76 -20.19 -3.81
CA SER A 220 6.00 -19.79 -4.46
C SER A 220 6.50 -18.43 -3.96
N ASN A 221 7.81 -18.30 -3.83
CA ASN A 221 8.48 -17.07 -3.43
C ASN A 221 8.98 -16.27 -4.66
N HIS A 222 9.40 -15.02 -4.44
CA HIS A 222 9.87 -14.15 -5.53
C HIS A 222 11.12 -14.67 -6.27
N VAL A 223 11.97 -15.44 -5.62
CA VAL A 223 13.13 -16.07 -6.27
C VAL A 223 12.65 -17.12 -7.26
N GLN A 224 11.78 -18.01 -6.80
CA GLN A 224 11.17 -19.07 -7.63
C GLN A 224 10.39 -18.48 -8.80
N GLU A 225 9.58 -17.45 -8.55
CA GLU A 225 8.85 -16.75 -9.63
C GLU A 225 9.82 -16.16 -10.66
N THR A 226 10.93 -15.55 -10.22
CA THR A 226 11.94 -14.98 -11.13
C THR A 226 12.61 -16.06 -11.96
N LEU A 227 12.93 -17.21 -11.37
CA LEU A 227 13.48 -18.38 -12.07
C LEU A 227 12.49 -18.91 -13.13
N LEU A 228 11.23 -19.09 -12.74
CA LEU A 228 10.19 -19.58 -13.65
C LEU A 228 9.98 -18.63 -14.83
N ARG A 229 9.93 -17.33 -14.59
CA ARG A 229 9.86 -16.33 -15.66
C ARG A 229 11.09 -16.36 -16.59
N ALA A 230 12.28 -16.65 -16.04
CA ALA A 230 13.49 -16.73 -16.84
C ALA A 230 13.48 -17.91 -17.82
N ILE A 231 12.93 -19.06 -17.43
CA ILE A 231 12.89 -20.28 -18.25
C ILE A 231 11.59 -20.48 -19.04
N SER A 232 10.56 -19.64 -18.82
CA SER A 232 9.31 -19.69 -19.54
C SER A 232 9.39 -18.95 -20.88
N SER A 233 8.84 -19.52 -21.93
CA SER A 233 8.75 -18.92 -23.27
C SER A 233 7.57 -17.97 -23.44
N CYS A 234 6.59 -18.00 -22.54
CA CYS A 234 5.41 -17.12 -22.54
C CYS A 234 5.17 -16.51 -21.16
N LEU A 235 4.23 -15.56 -21.10
CA LEU A 235 3.77 -15.01 -19.83
C LEU A 235 3.14 -16.12 -18.98
N LEU A 236 3.49 -16.17 -17.70
CA LEU A 236 2.84 -17.08 -16.76
C LEU A 236 1.36 -16.73 -16.67
N TYR A 237 0.49 -17.63 -17.09
CA TYR A 237 -0.93 -17.55 -16.83
C TYR A 237 -1.18 -18.20 -15.46
N THR A 238 -1.56 -17.40 -14.49
CA THR A 238 -2.21 -17.93 -13.29
C THR A 238 -3.67 -18.18 -13.65
N SER A 239 -4.13 -19.41 -13.65
CA SER A 239 -5.56 -19.65 -13.63
C SER A 239 -6.03 -19.32 -12.22
N ASP A 240 -6.91 -18.32 -12.09
CA ASP A 240 -7.68 -18.08 -10.87
C ASP A 240 -8.74 -19.19 -10.71
N ALA A 241 -8.28 -20.42 -10.51
CA ALA A 241 -9.12 -21.57 -10.21
C ALA A 241 -9.31 -21.73 -8.71
N ALA A 242 -9.63 -20.64 -8.02
CA ALA A 242 -9.88 -20.63 -6.58
C ALA A 242 -11.28 -20.08 -6.22
N ASP A 243 -12.25 -20.16 -7.17
CA ASP A 243 -13.65 -19.86 -6.91
C ASP A 243 -14.53 -21.02 -7.44
N GLU A 244 -14.45 -22.18 -6.77
CA GLU A 244 -15.56 -23.15 -6.72
C GLU A 244 -15.72 -23.69 -5.28
#